data_af5f20c76a1ca2c00435ac2bf672f45c
#
_entry.id   af5f20c76a1ca2c00435ac2bf672f45c
#
_cell.length_a   1.000
_cell.length_b   1.000
_cell.length_c   1.000
_cell.angle_alpha   90.00
_cell.angle_beta   90.00
_cell.angle_gamma   90.00
#
_symmetry.space_group_name_H-M   'P 1'
#
loop_
_entity.id
_entity.type
_entity.pdbx_description
1 polymer ?
#
loop_
_entity_poly.entity_id
_entity_poly.type
_entity_poly.pdbx_seq_one_letter_code
_entity_poly.pdbx_strand_id
1 'polypeptide(L)'
;MAKRMPAKVAKKAAAKPTLLSGGNPQIAKGDGDAPVQAYIAAMPDWKRDVGRHLDALIVRTVPGVRKAVKWNSPFYGVEDQGGWFLAFHCFTKYVKVTFFRGTSLRSLPSGESKLKEVRYLDIREDEPLDEAQLTAWVKQASLLPGWRT
;
A
#
# COMPACT_ATOMS: atom_id res chain seq x y z
N MET A 1 35.15 -3.66 -19.80
CA MET A 1 34.37 -3.55 -19.25
C MET A 1 33.53 -3.47 -19.09
N ALA A 2 33.69 -3.76 -19.23
CA ALA A 2 32.75 -3.72 -18.67
C ALA A 2 31.99 -3.83 -18.58
N LYS A 3 32.18 -4.17 -18.67
CA LYS A 3 31.44 -4.24 -18.22
C LYS A 3 30.73 -4.34 -17.84
N ARG A 4 31.07 -4.56 -17.95
CA ARG A 4 30.21 -4.56 -17.34
C ARG A 4 29.47 -4.57 -16.99
N MET A 5 29.71 -4.78 -17.06
CA MET A 5 28.77 -4.78 -16.53
C MET A 5 28.01 -4.57 -16.45
N PRO A 6 28.30 -4.74 -16.55
CA PRO A 6 27.21 -4.63 -16.33
C PRO A 6 26.36 -4.75 -16.50
N ALA A 7 26.36 -5.19 -16.60
CA ALA A 7 25.21 -5.33 -16.41
C ALA A 7 24.66 -5.91 -16.21
N LYS A 8 24.79 -6.41 -16.08
CA LYS A 8 23.99 -6.84 -15.65
C LYS A 8 23.50 -6.71 -14.94
N VAL A 9 23.96 -6.82 -14.82
CA VAL A 9 23.19 -6.55 -14.10
C VAL A 9 22.39 -6.15 -13.99
N ALA A 10 22.49 -6.05 -14.29
CA ALA A 10 21.46 -5.68 -14.18
C ALA A 10 20.69 -6.02 -14.52
N LYS A 11 20.64 -6.47 -14.82
CA LYS A 11 19.62 -6.82 -14.90
C LYS A 11 19.07 -7.55 -14.25
N LYS A 12 19.48 -7.94 -13.83
CA LYS A 12 18.86 -8.57 -12.99
C LYS A 12 18.24 -8.08 -12.32
N ALA A 13 19.39 -7.83 -12.40
CA ALA A 13 18.58 -7.10 -11.66
C ALA A 13 17.28 -6.97 -12.02
N ALA A 14 17.10 -6.73 -12.72
CA ALA A 14 15.78 -6.53 -13.15
C ALA A 14 14.90 -7.74 -13.06
N ALA A 15 15.31 -8.70 -12.29
CA ALA A 15 14.44 -9.84 -12.02
C ALA A 15 13.15 -9.37 -11.36
N LYS A 16 12.02 -9.82 -11.89
CA LYS A 16 10.74 -9.49 -11.29
C LYS A 16 10.61 -10.18 -9.94
N PRO A 17 10.05 -9.51 -8.94
CA PRO A 17 9.77 -10.15 -7.66
C PRO A 17 8.86 -11.36 -7.82
N THR A 18 9.05 -12.34 -6.96
CA THR A 18 8.15 -13.50 -6.88
C THR A 18 6.77 -13.01 -6.43
N LEU A 19 5.73 -13.57 -7.03
CA LEU A 19 4.37 -13.30 -6.58
C LEU A 19 3.96 -14.39 -5.59
N LEU A 20 3.51 -13.97 -4.43
CA LEU A 20 3.03 -14.85 -3.38
C LEU A 20 1.56 -15.18 -3.62
N SER A 21 0.94 -15.91 -2.67
CA SER A 21 -0.47 -16.24 -2.74
C SER A 21 -1.31 -14.99 -2.97
N GLY A 22 -2.29 -15.10 -3.89
CA GLY A 22 -3.13 -13.97 -4.25
C GLY A 22 -2.48 -12.99 -5.22
N GLY A 23 -1.28 -13.30 -5.70
CA GLY A 23 -0.54 -12.41 -6.60
C GLY A 23 0.15 -11.27 -5.88
N ASN A 24 0.39 -11.42 -4.59
CA ASN A 24 1.05 -10.37 -3.82
C ASN A 24 2.57 -10.39 -4.05
N PRO A 25 3.18 -9.27 -4.46
CA PRO A 25 4.63 -9.24 -4.67
C PRO A 25 5.42 -9.47 -3.39
N GLN A 26 6.48 -10.26 -3.49
CA GLN A 26 7.41 -10.46 -2.39
C GLN A 26 8.48 -9.38 -2.49
N ILE A 27 8.45 -8.43 -1.57
CA ILE A 27 9.39 -7.30 -1.54
C ILE A 27 10.05 -7.26 -0.17
N ALA A 28 11.36 -7.18 -0.16
CA ALA A 28 12.10 -7.08 1.09
C ALA A 28 11.68 -5.84 1.88
N LYS A 29 11.67 -5.97 3.20
CA LYS A 29 11.39 -4.85 4.10
C LYS A 29 12.34 -3.69 3.78
N GLY A 30 11.78 -2.49 3.70
CA GLY A 30 12.58 -1.30 3.43
C GLY A 30 11.79 -0.03 3.64
N ASP A 31 12.48 1.03 4.00
CA ASP A 31 11.88 2.34 4.21
C ASP A 31 11.93 3.17 2.93
N GLY A 32 10.97 4.08 2.80
CA GLY A 32 10.95 5.08 1.74
C GLY A 32 10.12 4.68 0.55
N ASP A 33 10.15 5.53 -0.46
CA ASP A 33 9.31 5.38 -1.66
C ASP A 33 9.79 4.24 -2.56
N ALA A 34 11.10 4.00 -2.65
CA ALA A 34 11.63 3.04 -3.61
C ALA A 34 11.05 1.63 -3.45
N PRO A 35 11.02 1.03 -2.23
CA PRO A 35 10.43 -0.30 -2.10
C PRO A 35 8.93 -0.31 -2.38
N VAL A 36 8.22 0.78 -2.08
CA VAL A 36 6.78 0.88 -2.39
C VAL A 36 6.57 0.89 -3.91
N GLN A 37 7.38 1.64 -4.64
CA GLN A 37 7.28 1.66 -6.10
C GLN A 37 7.64 0.31 -6.71
N ALA A 38 8.61 -0.39 -6.13
CA ALA A 38 8.95 -1.75 -6.58
C ALA A 38 7.78 -2.70 -6.38
N TYR A 39 7.09 -2.59 -5.25
CA TYR A 39 5.90 -3.39 -4.98
C TYR A 39 4.81 -3.10 -6.02
N ILE A 40 4.51 -1.82 -6.23
CA ILE A 40 3.45 -1.42 -7.15
C ILE A 40 3.76 -1.88 -8.58
N ALA A 41 5.02 -1.74 -9.02
CA ALA A 41 5.42 -2.16 -10.36
C ALA A 41 5.25 -3.66 -10.56
N ALA A 42 5.33 -4.45 -9.48
CA ALA A 42 5.20 -5.90 -9.53
C ALA A 42 3.76 -6.39 -9.32
N MET A 43 2.83 -5.50 -8.98
CA MET A 43 1.43 -5.89 -8.83
C MET A 43 0.88 -6.40 -10.17
N PRO A 44 0.14 -7.53 -10.18
CA PRO A 44 -0.33 -8.10 -11.44
C PRO A 44 -1.57 -7.40 -11.97
N ASP A 45 -1.68 -7.35 -13.30
CA ASP A 45 -2.89 -6.96 -14.04
C ASP A 45 -3.44 -5.59 -13.59
N TRP A 46 -4.75 -5.54 -13.41
CA TRP A 46 -5.48 -4.34 -13.01
C TRP A 46 -5.07 -3.85 -11.61
N LYS A 47 -4.52 -4.73 -10.79
CA LYS A 47 -4.12 -4.35 -9.43
C LYS A 47 -2.98 -3.33 -9.43
N ARG A 48 -2.12 -3.37 -10.44
CA ARG A 48 -1.05 -2.38 -10.57
C ARG A 48 -1.62 -0.97 -10.71
N ASP A 49 -2.67 -0.82 -11.50
CA ASP A 49 -3.31 0.49 -11.67
C ASP A 49 -3.96 0.93 -10.36
N VAL A 50 -4.56 0.01 -9.61
CA VAL A 50 -5.09 0.31 -8.28
C VAL A 50 -3.99 0.80 -7.35
N GLY A 51 -2.85 0.11 -7.34
CA GLY A 51 -1.71 0.51 -6.52
C GLY A 51 -1.20 1.90 -6.85
N ARG A 52 -1.06 2.20 -8.14
CA ARG A 52 -0.65 3.52 -8.59
C ARG A 52 -1.63 4.60 -8.17
N HIS A 53 -2.92 4.29 -8.32
CA HIS A 53 -3.97 5.23 -7.96
C HIS A 53 -4.00 5.49 -6.45
N LEU A 54 -3.90 4.44 -5.64
CA LEU A 54 -3.85 4.57 -4.19
C LEU A 54 -2.66 5.41 -3.75
N ASP A 55 -1.48 5.10 -4.27
CA ASP A 55 -0.26 5.83 -3.90
C ASP A 55 -0.40 7.31 -4.25
N ALA A 56 -0.85 7.62 -5.46
CA ALA A 56 -1.02 9.00 -5.90
C ALA A 56 -2.02 9.75 -5.04
N LEU A 57 -3.14 9.11 -4.71
CA LEU A 57 -4.17 9.70 -3.87
C LEU A 57 -3.64 9.99 -2.46
N ILE A 58 -2.92 9.03 -1.88
CA ILE A 58 -2.36 9.18 -0.54
C ILE A 58 -1.33 10.30 -0.51
N VAL A 59 -0.42 10.33 -1.48
CA VAL A 59 0.63 11.34 -1.54
C VAL A 59 0.01 12.73 -1.71
N ARG A 60 -1.03 12.85 -2.53
CA ARG A 60 -1.72 14.12 -2.75
C ARG A 60 -2.47 14.58 -1.51
N THR A 61 -3.07 13.64 -0.78
CA THR A 61 -3.90 13.95 0.39
C THR A 61 -3.06 14.22 1.63
N VAL A 62 -1.91 13.56 1.75
CA VAL A 62 -1.04 13.65 2.92
C VAL A 62 0.37 14.02 2.45
N PRO A 63 0.61 15.32 2.18
CA PRO A 63 1.95 15.74 1.76
C PRO A 63 2.98 15.36 2.82
N GLY A 64 4.13 14.84 2.35
CA GLY A 64 5.16 14.39 3.26
C GLY A 64 4.87 13.03 3.89
N VAL A 65 3.90 12.28 3.37
CA VAL A 65 3.56 10.97 3.89
C VAL A 65 4.80 10.07 3.94
N ARG A 66 4.94 9.35 5.04
CA ARG A 66 6.01 8.39 5.25
C ARG A 66 5.59 7.05 4.65
N LYS A 67 6.53 6.38 3.99
CA LYS A 67 6.26 5.10 3.32
C LYS A 67 7.27 4.04 3.71
N ALA A 68 6.84 2.79 3.67
CA ALA A 68 7.72 1.64 3.85
C ALA A 68 7.06 0.39 3.26
N VAL A 69 7.85 -0.65 3.07
CA VAL A 69 7.32 -2.00 2.82
C VAL A 69 7.64 -2.84 4.04
N LYS A 70 6.63 -3.48 4.59
CA LYS A 70 6.73 -4.42 5.71
C LYS A 70 5.79 -5.58 5.42
N TRP A 71 6.25 -6.80 5.70
CA TRP A 71 5.42 -8.01 5.47
C TRP A 71 4.82 -8.03 4.07
N ASN A 72 5.65 -7.69 3.07
CA ASN A 72 5.24 -7.69 1.67
C ASN A 72 4.02 -6.81 1.39
N SER A 73 3.95 -5.66 2.05
CA SER A 73 2.85 -4.70 1.88
C SER A 73 3.36 -3.28 1.99
N PRO A 74 2.86 -2.36 1.16
CA PRO A 74 3.14 -0.93 1.35
C PRO A 74 2.43 -0.40 2.59
N PHE A 75 3.16 0.36 3.39
CA PHE A 75 2.66 1.01 4.59
C PHE A 75 2.80 2.52 4.45
N TYR A 76 1.81 3.26 4.94
CA TYR A 76 1.78 4.72 4.88
C TYR A 76 1.56 5.27 6.28
N GLY A 77 2.33 6.29 6.65
CA GLY A 77 2.25 6.86 7.98
C GLY A 77 2.61 8.33 8.01
N VAL A 78 2.41 8.93 9.17
CA VAL A 78 2.80 10.31 9.43
C VAL A 78 3.77 10.27 10.60
N GLU A 79 4.95 10.85 10.40
CA GLU A 79 6.01 10.75 11.41
C GLU A 79 5.57 11.26 12.76
N ASP A 80 4.89 12.41 12.78
CA ASP A 80 4.44 13.03 14.03
C ASP A 80 3.37 12.20 14.74
N GLN A 81 2.70 11.30 14.06
CA GLN A 81 1.69 10.44 14.66
C GLN A 81 2.27 9.12 15.19
N GLY A 82 3.55 8.88 14.93
CA GLY A 82 4.28 7.80 15.56
C GLY A 82 3.99 6.41 15.05
N GLY A 83 3.53 6.26 13.82
CA GLY A 83 3.27 4.93 13.26
C GLY A 83 2.59 4.99 11.91
N TRP A 84 1.79 3.97 11.62
CA TRP A 84 1.20 3.77 10.30
C TRP A 84 -0.31 3.92 10.38
N PHE A 85 -0.92 4.53 9.36
CA PHE A 85 -2.37 4.69 9.33
C PHE A 85 -3.03 3.79 8.29
N LEU A 86 -2.27 3.34 7.28
CA LEU A 86 -2.82 2.58 6.17
C LEU A 86 -1.78 1.63 5.60
N ALA A 87 -2.24 0.48 5.13
CA ALA A 87 -1.44 -0.45 4.32
C ALA A 87 -2.34 -1.05 3.26
N PHE A 88 -1.75 -1.62 2.19
CA PHE A 88 -2.56 -2.40 1.27
C PHE A 88 -1.82 -3.65 0.83
N HIS A 89 -2.57 -4.64 0.31
CA HIS A 89 -2.06 -5.96 0.02
C HIS A 89 -2.89 -6.59 -1.10
N CYS A 90 -2.24 -7.32 -2.00
CA CYS A 90 -2.93 -7.99 -3.10
C CYS A 90 -3.50 -9.32 -2.67
N PHE A 91 -4.77 -9.53 -3.00
CA PHE A 91 -5.44 -10.82 -2.95
C PHE A 91 -5.86 -11.20 -4.36
N THR A 92 -6.38 -12.40 -4.55
CA THR A 92 -6.66 -12.89 -5.89
C THR A 92 -7.66 -12.00 -6.64
N LYS A 93 -8.73 -11.57 -5.99
CA LYS A 93 -9.81 -10.84 -6.66
C LYS A 93 -9.99 -9.42 -6.18
N TYR A 94 -9.09 -8.94 -5.33
CA TYR A 94 -9.20 -7.58 -4.79
C TYR A 94 -7.87 -7.12 -4.22
N VAL A 95 -7.77 -5.80 -4.03
CA VAL A 95 -6.70 -5.19 -3.25
C VAL A 95 -7.32 -4.78 -1.93
N LYS A 96 -6.78 -5.30 -0.83
CA LYS A 96 -7.29 -4.97 0.51
C LYS A 96 -6.56 -3.76 1.03
N VAL A 97 -7.32 -2.72 1.36
CA VAL A 97 -6.78 -1.54 2.04
C VAL A 97 -7.11 -1.68 3.53
N THR A 98 -6.10 -1.58 4.36
CA THR A 98 -6.24 -1.70 5.81
C THR A 98 -6.12 -0.33 6.44
N PHE A 99 -7.14 0.08 7.20
CA PHE A 99 -7.09 1.27 8.04
C PHE A 99 -6.91 0.82 9.48
N PHE A 100 -5.75 1.13 10.07
CA PHE A 100 -5.40 0.60 11.39
C PHE A 100 -6.27 1.17 12.51
N ARG A 101 -6.82 2.37 12.33
CA ARG A 101 -7.79 2.97 13.24
C ARG A 101 -9.14 3.14 12.55
N GLY A 102 -9.53 2.13 11.79
CA GLY A 102 -10.70 2.21 10.92
C GLY A 102 -12.00 2.52 11.64
N THR A 103 -12.14 2.09 12.89
CA THR A 103 -13.38 2.37 13.66
C THR A 103 -13.53 3.84 14.03
N SER A 104 -12.47 4.63 13.89
CA SER A 104 -12.54 6.08 14.15
C SER A 104 -12.86 6.89 12.90
N LEU A 105 -13.04 6.24 11.76
CA LEU A 105 -13.34 6.93 10.51
C LEU A 105 -14.83 7.17 10.37
N ARG A 106 -15.17 8.30 9.76
CA ARG A 106 -16.57 8.63 9.44
C ARG A 106 -16.96 7.99 8.14
N SER A 107 -18.11 7.44 8.15
CA SER A 107 -18.63 6.30 7.46
C SER A 107 -17.64 5.17 7.60
N LEU A 108 -17.97 4.20 8.43
CA LEU A 108 -17.05 3.08 8.67
C LEU A 108 -16.78 2.31 7.39
N PRO A 109 -15.51 1.99 7.08
CA PRO A 109 -15.23 1.03 6.01
C PRO A 109 -15.95 -0.28 6.31
N SER A 110 -16.45 -0.93 5.26
CA SER A 110 -17.35 -2.07 5.41
C SER A 110 -16.66 -3.36 5.85
N GLY A 111 -15.36 -3.48 5.59
CA GLY A 111 -14.65 -4.72 5.91
C GLY A 111 -14.27 -4.82 7.36
N GLU A 112 -14.87 -5.76 8.07
CA GLU A 112 -14.56 -5.96 9.48
C GLU A 112 -13.27 -6.76 9.66
N SER A 113 -12.66 -6.62 10.81
CA SER A 113 -11.45 -7.32 11.18
C SER A 113 -11.59 -7.92 12.58
N LYS A 114 -10.84 -8.98 12.84
CA LYS A 114 -10.74 -9.53 14.20
C LYS A 114 -10.03 -8.58 15.15
N LEU A 115 -9.23 -7.67 14.61
CA LEU A 115 -8.57 -6.64 15.41
C LEU A 115 -9.55 -5.50 15.65
N LYS A 116 -9.69 -5.12 16.89
CA LYS A 116 -10.79 -4.26 17.36
C LYS A 116 -10.94 -2.96 16.59
N GLU A 117 -9.83 -2.26 16.31
CA GLU A 117 -9.89 -0.95 15.68
C GLU A 117 -9.70 -0.98 14.18
N VAL A 118 -9.31 -2.10 13.62
CA VAL A 118 -8.95 -2.22 12.22
C VAL A 118 -10.21 -2.40 11.36
N ARG A 119 -10.24 -1.72 10.21
CA ARG A 119 -11.28 -1.94 9.20
C ARG A 119 -10.64 -2.02 7.84
N TYR A 120 -11.30 -2.71 6.93
CA TYR A 120 -10.80 -2.97 5.58
C TYR A 120 -11.71 -2.39 4.52
N LEU A 121 -11.10 -2.01 3.41
CA LEU A 121 -11.80 -1.72 2.16
C LEU A 121 -11.21 -2.65 1.11
N ASP A 122 -12.06 -3.46 0.48
CA ASP A 122 -11.63 -4.34 -0.61
C ASP A 122 -11.95 -3.67 -1.93
N ILE A 123 -10.93 -3.41 -2.74
CA ILE A 123 -11.09 -2.79 -4.05
C ILE A 123 -11.08 -3.88 -5.10
N ARG A 124 -12.16 -4.01 -5.85
CA ARG A 124 -12.36 -5.02 -6.88
C ARG A 124 -12.30 -4.39 -8.26
N GLU A 125 -11.94 -5.20 -9.25
CA GLU A 125 -11.71 -4.73 -10.61
C GLU A 125 -12.92 -4.04 -11.23
N ASP A 126 -14.09 -4.63 -11.04
CA ASP A 126 -15.32 -4.21 -11.70
C ASP A 126 -16.24 -3.37 -10.84
N GLU A 127 -15.77 -2.96 -9.66
CA GLU A 127 -16.56 -2.10 -8.79
C GLU A 127 -16.00 -0.67 -8.82
N PRO A 128 -16.85 0.34 -9.01
CA PRO A 128 -16.37 1.71 -9.00
C PRO A 128 -15.85 2.09 -7.62
N LEU A 129 -14.71 2.76 -7.60
CA LEU A 129 -14.13 3.26 -6.37
C LEU A 129 -14.71 4.63 -6.04
N ASP A 130 -15.23 4.78 -4.84
CA ASP A 130 -15.68 6.08 -4.36
C ASP A 130 -14.46 6.89 -3.94
N GLU A 131 -13.94 7.66 -4.88
CA GLU A 131 -12.68 8.38 -4.68
C GLU A 131 -12.81 9.47 -3.62
N ALA A 132 -13.94 10.15 -3.57
CA ALA A 132 -14.17 11.18 -2.57
C ALA A 132 -14.18 10.59 -1.16
N GLN A 133 -14.85 9.45 -0.99
CA GLN A 133 -14.88 8.77 0.29
C GLN A 133 -13.50 8.28 0.70
N LEU A 134 -12.76 7.70 -0.24
CA LEU A 134 -11.41 7.21 0.05
C LEU A 134 -10.49 8.37 0.44
N THR A 135 -10.57 9.48 -0.25
CA THR A 135 -9.79 10.68 0.09
C THR A 135 -10.12 11.15 1.51
N ALA A 136 -11.41 11.19 1.85
CA ALA A 136 -11.86 11.59 3.18
C ALA A 136 -11.32 10.66 4.26
N TRP A 137 -11.36 9.36 4.02
CA TRP A 137 -10.82 8.37 4.97
C TRP A 137 -9.32 8.53 5.15
N VAL A 138 -8.58 8.70 4.05
CA VAL A 138 -7.12 8.86 4.11
C VAL A 138 -6.76 10.11 4.92
N LYS A 139 -7.46 11.20 4.67
CA LYS A 139 -7.22 12.44 5.41
C LYS A 139 -7.49 12.26 6.91
N GLN A 140 -8.62 11.67 7.25
CA GLN A 140 -8.98 11.41 8.66
C GLN A 140 -7.96 10.48 9.32
N ALA A 141 -7.60 9.40 8.64
CA ALA A 141 -6.68 8.41 9.19
C ALA A 141 -5.31 9.02 9.46
N SER A 142 -4.84 9.91 8.60
CA SER A 142 -3.54 10.55 8.77
C SER A 142 -3.46 11.45 10.01
N LEU A 143 -4.60 11.85 10.56
CA LEU A 143 -4.68 12.69 11.74
C LEU A 143 -4.83 11.92 13.03
N LEU A 144 -4.97 10.60 12.95
CA LEU A 144 -5.12 9.73 14.11
C LEU A 144 -3.76 9.24 14.59
N PRO A 145 -3.64 8.81 15.86
CA PRO A 145 -2.40 8.19 16.33
C PRO A 145 -2.05 7.00 15.46
N GLY A 146 -0.78 6.87 15.12
CA GLY A 146 -0.32 5.79 14.26
C GLY A 146 -0.33 4.44 14.96
N TRP A 147 -0.55 3.39 14.19
CA TRP A 147 -0.40 2.02 14.66
C TRP A 147 1.08 1.65 14.63
N ARG A 148 1.58 1.07 15.71
CA ARG A 148 2.98 0.67 15.80
C ARG A 148 3.12 -0.82 15.52
N THR A 149 4.10 -1.14 14.70
CA THR A 149 4.42 -2.55 14.38
C THR A 149 5.28 -3.17 15.47
#